data_d5b921d4fd63b78c0cfa4502f77c7426
#
_entry.id   d5b921d4fd63b78c0cfa4502f77c7426
#
_cell.length_a   1.000
_cell.length_b   1.000
_cell.length_c   1.000
_cell.angle_alpha   90.00
_cell.angle_beta   90.00
_cell.angle_gamma   90.00
#
_symmetry.space_group_name_H-M   'P 1'
#
loop_
_entity.id
_entity.type
_entity.pdbx_description
1 polymer ?
#
loop_
_entity_poly.entity_id
_entity_poly.type
_entity_poly.pdbx_seq_one_letter_code
_entity_poly.pdbx_strand_id
1 'polypeptide(L)'
;MALPRPVMRLVAGRPVVLDGQTLDVETQWLLRIRSLVREPSVERLPFPEARSLLDRQARLAGGRLPVGEVRDLDVPGGDGPIGARLYVPRGAATGTPLLVFLHGGGFMYGGLDSHDATCRLLAERAGVRVLAVDYRLAPEHPYPAAVDDAWAAYQWVVEHADRLGADPERIGVGGDSAGGCLSAIVARRAAEAGVPCALQLLVYPVADMVRPSESRRLFGDGFYLTSEFIDLADRTYVRDADRRDPEVSIAFTEKIPDGLAPAIVVTAGFDPLRDEGEAWARTLADAGVDVTLRRYAGFVHGFFNVVGVGRTQRAAVAEIAALVKQRLDG
;
A
#
# COMPACT_ATOMS: atom_id res chain seq x y z
N MET A 1 20.38 1.17 14.95
CA MET A 1 20.00 0.56 16.26
C MET A 1 18.77 1.28 16.78
N ALA A 2 17.68 0.56 17.06
CA ALA A 2 16.49 1.18 17.67
C ALA A 2 16.81 1.50 19.15
N LEU A 3 16.41 2.68 19.62
CA LEU A 3 16.56 3.09 21.02
C LEU A 3 15.80 2.12 21.95
N PRO A 4 16.25 1.95 23.21
CA PRO A 4 15.51 1.19 24.22
C PRO A 4 14.11 1.81 24.45
N ARG A 5 13.08 0.98 24.63
CA ARG A 5 11.70 1.45 24.88
C ARG A 5 11.54 2.49 25.99
N PRO A 6 12.26 2.38 27.15
CA PRO A 6 12.18 3.42 28.18
C PRO A 6 12.64 4.80 27.70
N VAL A 7 13.70 4.84 26.88
CA VAL A 7 14.23 6.10 26.31
C VAL A 7 13.23 6.67 25.30
N MET A 8 12.64 5.82 24.46
CA MET A 8 11.58 6.25 23.52
C MET A 8 10.38 6.85 24.27
N ARG A 9 9.93 6.21 25.35
CA ARG A 9 8.82 6.71 26.19
C ARG A 9 9.11 8.09 26.76
N LEU A 10 10.32 8.35 27.18
CA LEU A 10 10.70 9.66 27.72
C LEU A 10 10.54 10.77 26.69
N VAL A 11 10.94 10.52 25.44
CA VAL A 11 10.84 11.48 24.34
C VAL A 11 9.41 11.54 23.79
N ALA A 12 8.74 10.40 23.67
CA ALA A 12 7.37 10.30 23.16
C ALA A 12 6.35 11.03 24.07
N GLY A 13 6.62 11.10 25.38
CA GLY A 13 5.73 11.74 26.34
C GLY A 13 4.63 10.79 26.85
N ARG A 14 3.53 11.38 27.32
CA ARG A 14 2.37 10.60 27.81
C ARG A 14 1.75 9.77 26.68
N PRO A 15 1.28 8.54 26.96
CA PRO A 15 0.60 7.73 25.98
C PRO A 15 -0.59 8.47 25.35
N VAL A 16 -0.66 8.47 24.02
CA VAL A 16 -1.85 8.98 23.31
C VAL A 16 -2.88 7.86 23.26
N VAL A 17 -4.04 8.11 23.87
CA VAL A 17 -5.20 7.21 23.88
C VAL A 17 -6.35 7.95 23.22
N LEU A 18 -6.89 7.39 22.15
CA LEU A 18 -8.00 7.96 21.40
C LEU A 18 -8.83 6.84 20.78
N ASP A 19 -10.15 6.96 20.77
CA ASP A 19 -11.08 5.98 20.24
C ASP A 19 -10.86 4.55 20.82
N GLY A 20 -10.62 4.47 22.14
CA GLY A 20 -10.37 3.21 22.83
C GLY A 20 -9.02 2.50 22.50
N GLN A 21 -8.18 3.15 21.71
CA GLN A 21 -6.88 2.59 21.26
C GLN A 21 -5.71 3.39 21.84
N THR A 22 -4.56 2.73 22.00
CA THR A 22 -3.32 3.36 22.47
C THR A 22 -2.31 3.36 21.35
N LEU A 23 -1.76 4.53 21.04
CA LEU A 23 -0.72 4.68 20.04
C LEU A 23 0.54 3.94 20.46
N ASP A 24 1.13 3.14 19.55
CA ASP A 24 2.39 2.42 19.82
C ASP A 24 3.53 3.41 20.14
N VAL A 25 4.34 3.06 21.10
CA VAL A 25 5.39 3.96 21.60
C VAL A 25 6.46 4.29 20.55
N GLU A 26 6.79 3.34 19.66
CA GLU A 26 7.74 3.61 18.55
C GLU A 26 7.11 4.55 17.54
N THR A 27 5.83 4.36 17.21
CA THR A 27 5.05 5.25 16.35
C THR A 27 4.93 6.65 16.96
N GLN A 28 4.56 6.75 18.23
CA GLN A 28 4.45 8.04 18.93
C GLN A 28 5.81 8.76 18.98
N TRP A 29 6.89 8.04 19.23
CA TRP A 29 8.25 8.58 19.19
C TRP A 29 8.61 9.12 17.82
N LEU A 30 8.33 8.40 16.73
CA LEU A 30 8.60 8.85 15.35
C LEU A 30 7.82 10.13 15.03
N LEU A 31 6.52 10.20 15.36
CA LEU A 31 5.71 11.40 15.17
C LEU A 31 6.27 12.59 15.97
N ARG A 32 6.73 12.34 17.19
CA ARG A 32 7.33 13.38 18.05
C ARG A 32 8.63 13.92 17.46
N ILE A 33 9.53 13.05 17.00
CA ILE A 33 10.77 13.47 16.34
C ILE A 33 10.47 14.33 15.10
N ARG A 34 9.55 13.87 14.25
CA ARG A 34 9.13 14.62 13.06
C ARG A 34 8.65 16.03 13.43
N SER A 35 7.83 16.17 14.48
CA SER A 35 7.35 17.47 14.94
C SER A 35 8.48 18.39 15.48
N LEU A 36 9.51 17.81 16.09
CA LEU A 36 10.64 18.56 16.64
C LEU A 36 11.59 19.08 15.56
N VAL A 37 11.81 18.30 14.49
CA VAL A 37 12.67 18.72 13.37
C VAL A 37 11.97 19.71 12.43
N ARG A 38 10.69 20.02 12.66
CA ARG A 38 9.90 20.97 11.86
C ARG A 38 10.00 20.71 10.37
N GLU A 39 9.84 19.45 9.98
CA GLU A 39 9.84 19.09 8.56
C GLU A 39 8.81 19.91 7.77
N PRO A 40 9.17 20.37 6.56
CA PRO A 40 8.21 21.06 5.71
C PRO A 40 7.03 20.13 5.39
N SER A 41 5.84 20.70 5.40
CA SER A 41 4.63 20.01 4.93
C SER A 41 4.76 19.74 3.43
N VAL A 42 4.68 18.50 3.02
CA VAL A 42 4.83 18.09 1.60
C VAL A 42 3.72 18.67 0.73
N GLU A 43 2.57 18.94 1.33
CA GLU A 43 1.40 19.53 0.67
C GLU A 43 1.65 20.95 0.17
N ARG A 44 2.69 21.63 0.71
CA ARG A 44 3.06 23.01 0.39
C ARG A 44 4.30 23.14 -0.46
N LEU A 45 4.97 22.03 -0.76
CA LEU A 45 6.15 22.00 -1.61
C LEU A 45 5.77 21.79 -3.08
N PRO A 46 6.56 22.29 -4.04
CA PRO A 46 6.47 21.87 -5.42
C PRO A 46 6.62 20.34 -5.54
N PHE A 47 5.86 19.69 -6.43
CA PHE A 47 5.87 18.24 -6.56
C PHE A 47 7.25 17.59 -6.67
N PRO A 48 8.21 18.11 -7.48
CA PRO A 48 9.54 17.51 -7.57
C PRO A 48 10.31 17.53 -6.24
N GLU A 49 10.17 18.60 -5.45
CA GLU A 49 10.81 18.74 -4.14
C GLU A 49 10.15 17.82 -3.12
N ALA A 50 8.81 17.75 -3.10
CA ALA A 50 8.04 16.88 -2.23
C ALA A 50 8.35 15.40 -2.50
N ARG A 51 8.41 14.97 -3.78
CA ARG A 51 8.81 13.61 -4.18
C ARG A 51 10.21 13.29 -3.66
N SER A 52 11.19 14.17 -3.91
CA SER A 52 12.56 13.99 -3.44
C SER A 52 12.67 13.92 -1.91
N LEU A 53 11.86 14.69 -1.18
CA LEU A 53 11.82 14.65 0.28
C LEU A 53 11.25 13.32 0.78
N LEU A 54 10.10 12.89 0.25
CA LEU A 54 9.45 11.63 0.63
C LEU A 54 10.31 10.41 0.31
N ASP A 55 10.97 10.39 -0.85
CA ASP A 55 11.91 9.31 -1.21
C ASP A 55 13.09 9.23 -0.24
N ARG A 56 13.65 10.37 0.18
CA ARG A 56 14.70 10.37 1.20
C ARG A 56 14.21 9.85 2.55
N GLN A 57 13.00 10.28 2.97
CA GLN A 57 12.39 9.82 4.22
C GLN A 57 12.11 8.32 4.18
N ALA A 58 11.54 7.82 3.07
CA ALA A 58 11.25 6.41 2.89
C ALA A 58 12.52 5.55 2.92
N ARG A 59 13.60 5.97 2.26
CA ARG A 59 14.89 5.28 2.32
C ARG A 59 15.48 5.26 3.74
N LEU A 60 15.34 6.33 4.51
CA LEU A 60 15.79 6.38 5.90
C LEU A 60 14.93 5.48 6.81
N ALA A 61 13.61 5.51 6.64
CA ALA A 61 12.68 4.72 7.45
C ALA A 61 12.72 3.22 7.10
N GLY A 62 12.87 2.89 5.81
CA GLY A 62 12.93 1.53 5.30
C GLY A 62 14.28 0.85 5.50
N GLY A 63 15.38 1.61 5.37
CA GLY A 63 16.73 1.06 5.37
C GLY A 63 16.99 0.18 4.15
N ARG A 64 18.07 -0.60 4.21
CA ARG A 64 18.43 -1.54 3.12
C ARG A 64 18.33 -2.97 3.64
N LEU A 65 17.25 -3.66 3.28
CA LEU A 65 17.02 -5.05 3.67
C LEU A 65 17.58 -6.01 2.62
N PRO A 66 18.18 -7.14 3.04
CA PRO A 66 18.68 -8.13 2.08
C PRO A 66 17.50 -8.84 1.40
N VAL A 67 17.70 -9.18 0.14
CA VAL A 67 16.84 -10.05 -0.69
C VAL A 67 17.73 -10.85 -1.62
N GLY A 68 17.24 -11.94 -2.21
CA GLY A 68 18.03 -12.80 -3.08
C GLY A 68 18.55 -12.07 -4.33
N GLU A 69 17.62 -11.55 -5.15
CA GLU A 69 17.94 -10.81 -6.38
C GLU A 69 17.01 -9.58 -6.49
N VAL A 70 17.49 -8.53 -7.13
CA VAL A 70 16.69 -7.37 -7.56
C VAL A 70 17.04 -7.06 -9.00
N ARG A 71 16.01 -6.94 -9.83
CA ARG A 71 16.17 -6.65 -11.25
C ARG A 71 15.17 -5.60 -11.70
N ASP A 72 15.65 -4.53 -12.30
CA ASP A 72 14.82 -3.53 -12.96
C ASP A 72 14.47 -4.00 -14.37
N LEU A 73 13.25 -3.73 -14.81
CA LEU A 73 12.74 -4.09 -16.14
C LEU A 73 11.64 -3.09 -16.53
N ASP A 74 11.29 -3.08 -17.82
CA ASP A 74 10.14 -2.35 -18.31
C ASP A 74 8.95 -3.31 -18.50
N VAL A 75 7.75 -2.82 -18.18
CA VAL A 75 6.48 -3.51 -18.42
C VAL A 75 5.55 -2.58 -19.20
N PRO A 76 4.54 -3.10 -19.93
CA PRO A 76 3.53 -2.25 -20.54
C PRO A 76 2.77 -1.43 -19.49
N GLY A 77 2.56 -0.15 -19.76
CA GLY A 77 1.57 0.70 -19.13
C GLY A 77 0.40 0.97 -20.09
N GLY A 78 -0.56 1.77 -19.66
CA GLY A 78 -1.71 2.16 -20.48
C GLY A 78 -1.34 3.04 -21.69
N ASP A 79 -0.18 3.71 -21.65
CA ASP A 79 0.30 4.59 -22.73
C ASP A 79 1.85 4.45 -22.87
N GLY A 80 2.28 3.25 -23.25
CA GLY A 80 3.69 2.90 -23.43
C GLY A 80 4.34 2.19 -22.23
N PRO A 81 5.64 1.91 -22.32
CA PRO A 81 6.35 1.17 -21.27
C PRO A 81 6.55 2.02 -20.01
N ILE A 82 6.47 1.36 -18.86
CA ILE A 82 6.74 1.93 -17.53
C ILE A 82 7.75 1.07 -16.79
N GLY A 83 8.48 1.67 -15.85
CA GLY A 83 9.46 0.96 -15.03
C GLY A 83 8.80 -0.04 -14.07
N ALA A 84 9.51 -1.13 -13.81
CA ALA A 84 9.14 -2.09 -12.78
C ALA A 84 10.40 -2.66 -12.12
N ARG A 85 10.27 -3.20 -10.91
CA ARG A 85 11.37 -3.83 -10.18
C ARG A 85 10.93 -5.18 -9.62
N LEU A 86 11.60 -6.24 -10.06
CA LEU A 86 11.37 -7.59 -9.59
C LEU A 86 12.31 -7.90 -8.42
N TYR A 87 11.72 -8.31 -7.31
CA TYR A 87 12.42 -8.84 -6.13
C TYR A 87 12.20 -10.35 -6.07
N VAL A 88 13.31 -11.09 -6.07
CA VAL A 88 13.31 -12.55 -5.98
C VAL A 88 13.83 -12.97 -4.61
N PRO A 89 13.06 -13.69 -3.79
CA PRO A 89 13.51 -14.13 -2.48
C PRO A 89 14.63 -15.17 -2.61
N ARG A 90 15.47 -15.27 -1.58
CA ARG A 90 16.55 -16.28 -1.54
C ARG A 90 15.97 -17.69 -1.62
N GLY A 91 16.57 -18.52 -2.48
CA GLY A 91 16.17 -19.90 -2.68
C GLY A 91 14.86 -20.08 -3.46
N ALA A 92 14.36 -19.03 -4.11
CA ALA A 92 13.16 -19.13 -4.94
C ALA A 92 13.40 -20.10 -6.13
N ALA A 93 12.51 -21.08 -6.26
CA ALA A 93 12.46 -21.98 -7.40
C ALA A 93 11.64 -21.39 -8.56
N THR A 94 11.70 -22.01 -9.74
CA THR A 94 10.72 -21.76 -10.80
C THR A 94 9.32 -22.16 -10.30
N GLY A 95 8.31 -21.37 -10.66
CA GLY A 95 6.94 -21.57 -10.16
C GLY A 95 6.70 -21.01 -8.74
N THR A 96 7.59 -20.16 -8.22
CA THR A 96 7.31 -19.41 -6.97
C THR A 96 6.15 -18.44 -7.18
N PRO A 97 5.19 -18.29 -6.23
CA PRO A 97 4.13 -17.30 -6.34
C PRO A 97 4.66 -15.89 -6.57
N LEU A 98 3.83 -15.02 -7.19
CA LEU A 98 4.22 -13.63 -7.45
C LEU A 98 3.14 -12.67 -6.97
N LEU A 99 3.55 -11.58 -6.34
CA LEU A 99 2.72 -10.44 -5.97
C LEU A 99 3.10 -9.24 -6.83
N VAL A 100 2.17 -8.75 -7.66
CA VAL A 100 2.30 -7.42 -8.29
C VAL A 100 2.03 -6.38 -7.23
N PHE A 101 2.99 -5.49 -6.98
CA PHE A 101 2.90 -4.50 -5.92
C PHE A 101 2.77 -3.08 -6.48
N LEU A 102 1.71 -2.40 -6.06
CA LEU A 102 1.37 -1.03 -6.42
C LEU A 102 1.60 -0.14 -5.19
N HIS A 103 2.50 0.82 -5.31
CA HIS A 103 2.91 1.65 -4.18
C HIS A 103 1.86 2.68 -3.77
N GLY A 104 1.90 3.12 -2.51
CA GLY A 104 1.12 4.25 -2.00
C GLY A 104 1.73 5.61 -2.36
N GLY A 105 1.05 6.68 -1.90
CA GLY A 105 1.51 8.06 -2.10
C GLY A 105 0.46 9.00 -2.69
N GLY A 106 -0.84 8.69 -2.51
CA GLY A 106 -1.94 9.53 -2.97
C GLY A 106 -1.99 9.73 -4.48
N PHE A 107 -1.49 8.76 -5.25
CA PHE A 107 -1.39 8.83 -6.72
C PHE A 107 -0.48 9.96 -7.25
N MET A 108 0.24 10.67 -6.36
CA MET A 108 1.08 11.82 -6.68
C MET A 108 2.55 11.61 -6.31
N TYR A 109 2.79 10.72 -5.38
CA TYR A 109 4.10 10.45 -4.78
C TYR A 109 4.37 8.95 -4.73
N GLY A 110 5.59 8.61 -4.35
CA GLY A 110 6.03 7.22 -4.29
C GLY A 110 6.67 6.74 -5.58
N GLY A 111 7.15 5.51 -5.57
CA GLY A 111 7.83 4.85 -6.67
C GLY A 111 8.63 3.64 -6.19
N LEU A 112 9.44 3.06 -7.05
CA LEU A 112 10.24 1.87 -6.78
C LEU A 112 11.18 2.04 -5.59
N ASP A 113 11.78 3.23 -5.44
CA ASP A 113 12.78 3.50 -4.40
C ASP A 113 12.15 3.74 -3.03
N SER A 114 10.98 4.38 -2.99
CA SER A 114 10.29 4.65 -1.72
C SER A 114 9.74 3.39 -1.07
N HIS A 115 9.41 2.36 -1.85
CA HIS A 115 8.86 1.08 -1.37
C HIS A 115 9.83 -0.09 -1.46
N ASP A 116 11.11 0.15 -1.85
CA ASP A 116 12.14 -0.88 -2.01
C ASP A 116 12.30 -1.77 -0.76
N ALA A 117 12.41 -1.16 0.42
CA ALA A 117 12.60 -1.92 1.66
C ALA A 117 11.39 -2.81 2.00
N THR A 118 10.18 -2.32 1.79
CA THR A 118 8.93 -3.07 2.02
C THR A 118 8.81 -4.22 1.05
N CYS A 119 9.07 -4.00 -0.25
CA CYS A 119 9.06 -5.06 -1.27
C CYS A 119 10.11 -6.15 -0.98
N ARG A 120 11.31 -5.78 -0.54
CA ARG A 120 12.34 -6.73 -0.09
C ARG A 120 11.87 -7.57 1.09
N LEU A 121 11.24 -6.93 2.08
CA LEU A 121 10.75 -7.62 3.27
C LEU A 121 9.60 -8.58 2.93
N LEU A 122 8.65 -8.14 2.11
CA LEU A 122 7.57 -8.98 1.59
C LEU A 122 8.13 -10.20 0.85
N ALA A 123 9.02 -9.98 -0.12
CA ALA A 123 9.61 -11.06 -0.91
C ALA A 123 10.28 -12.12 -0.01
N GLU A 124 11.16 -11.69 0.89
CA GLU A 124 11.91 -12.61 1.76
C GLU A 124 11.03 -13.30 2.81
N ARG A 125 10.04 -12.59 3.38
CA ARG A 125 9.22 -13.14 4.47
C ARG A 125 8.05 -13.98 3.99
N ALA A 126 7.43 -13.59 2.87
CA ALA A 126 6.40 -14.39 2.25
C ALA A 126 6.98 -15.53 1.38
N GLY A 127 8.24 -15.44 0.97
CA GLY A 127 8.83 -16.40 0.04
C GLY A 127 8.22 -16.30 -1.36
N VAL A 128 7.70 -15.13 -1.73
CA VAL A 128 7.09 -14.86 -3.04
C VAL A 128 7.94 -13.88 -3.85
N ARG A 129 7.84 -13.94 -5.15
CA ARG A 129 8.38 -12.87 -6.01
C ARG A 129 7.51 -11.63 -5.83
N VAL A 130 8.11 -10.45 -5.81
CA VAL A 130 7.38 -9.19 -5.80
C VAL A 130 7.78 -8.39 -7.03
N LEU A 131 6.82 -8.00 -7.86
CA LEU A 131 7.05 -7.07 -8.96
C LEU A 131 6.42 -5.72 -8.59
N ALA A 132 7.24 -4.77 -8.19
CA ALA A 132 6.79 -3.39 -7.96
C ALA A 132 6.68 -2.65 -9.28
N VAL A 133 5.60 -1.90 -9.48
CA VAL A 133 5.28 -1.16 -10.70
C VAL A 133 5.40 0.34 -10.45
N ASP A 134 6.09 1.05 -11.34
CA ASP A 134 6.26 2.50 -11.32
C ASP A 134 5.21 3.17 -12.19
N TYR A 135 3.96 3.08 -11.77
CA TYR A 135 2.83 3.64 -12.51
C TYR A 135 2.89 5.18 -12.57
N ARG A 136 2.33 5.77 -13.62
CA ARG A 136 2.33 7.22 -13.86
C ARG A 136 1.55 7.97 -12.77
N LEU A 137 2.11 9.11 -12.36
CA LEU A 137 1.61 9.90 -11.24
C LEU A 137 0.97 11.23 -11.69
N ALA A 138 -0.02 11.66 -10.92
CA ALA A 138 -0.55 13.02 -10.99
C ALA A 138 0.46 14.02 -10.35
N PRO A 139 0.44 15.29 -10.72
CA PRO A 139 -0.50 15.96 -11.63
C PRO A 139 -0.21 15.75 -13.11
N GLU A 140 0.97 15.21 -13.48
CA GLU A 140 1.38 15.04 -14.87
C GLU A 140 0.43 14.08 -15.60
N HIS A 141 0.03 13.01 -14.92
CA HIS A 141 -0.86 11.97 -15.42
C HIS A 141 -1.99 11.68 -14.40
N PRO A 142 -3.07 12.50 -14.42
CA PRO A 142 -4.20 12.27 -13.51
C PRO A 142 -4.98 11.01 -13.86
N TYR A 143 -6.03 10.71 -13.11
CA TYR A 143 -6.98 9.64 -13.45
C TYR A 143 -7.39 9.71 -14.93
N PRO A 144 -7.42 8.59 -15.67
CA PRO A 144 -7.26 7.20 -15.19
C PRO A 144 -5.85 6.61 -15.36
N ALA A 145 -4.80 7.40 -15.63
CA ALA A 145 -3.48 6.91 -16.05
C ALA A 145 -2.90 5.81 -15.13
N ALA A 146 -2.96 5.99 -13.80
CA ALA A 146 -2.48 5.00 -12.84
C ALA A 146 -3.27 3.68 -12.87
N VAL A 147 -4.57 3.75 -13.10
CA VAL A 147 -5.45 2.57 -13.23
C VAL A 147 -5.11 1.78 -14.49
N ASP A 148 -4.92 2.48 -15.61
CA ASP A 148 -4.59 1.86 -16.90
C ASP A 148 -3.20 1.20 -16.86
N ASP A 149 -2.23 1.87 -16.23
CA ASP A 149 -0.88 1.32 -16.06
C ASP A 149 -0.89 0.08 -15.16
N ALA A 150 -1.58 0.15 -14.03
CA ALA A 150 -1.68 -0.97 -13.09
C ALA A 150 -2.33 -2.20 -13.75
N TRP A 151 -3.39 -2.00 -14.52
CA TRP A 151 -4.07 -3.06 -15.23
C TRP A 151 -3.23 -3.66 -16.35
N ALA A 152 -2.61 -2.83 -17.20
CA ALA A 152 -1.73 -3.31 -18.29
C ALA A 152 -0.54 -4.10 -17.75
N ALA A 153 0.11 -3.60 -16.68
CA ALA A 153 1.21 -4.29 -16.04
C ALA A 153 0.78 -5.64 -15.45
N TYR A 154 -0.39 -5.71 -14.79
CA TYR A 154 -0.91 -6.96 -14.23
C TYR A 154 -1.18 -8.00 -15.31
N GLN A 155 -1.87 -7.63 -16.40
CA GLN A 155 -2.12 -8.53 -17.52
C GLN A 155 -0.82 -9.08 -18.10
N TRP A 156 0.16 -8.22 -18.33
CA TRP A 156 1.47 -8.62 -18.83
C TRP A 156 2.18 -9.60 -17.88
N VAL A 157 2.09 -9.40 -16.57
CA VAL A 157 2.68 -10.31 -15.59
C VAL A 157 2.06 -11.69 -15.67
N VAL A 158 0.74 -11.79 -15.79
CA VAL A 158 0.03 -13.07 -15.94
C VAL A 158 0.44 -13.77 -17.24
N GLU A 159 0.48 -13.04 -18.36
CA GLU A 159 0.88 -13.59 -19.66
C GLU A 159 2.36 -14.02 -19.72
N HIS A 160 3.22 -13.43 -18.89
CA HIS A 160 4.67 -13.68 -18.89
C HIS A 160 5.18 -14.31 -17.58
N ALA A 161 4.30 -14.97 -16.83
CA ALA A 161 4.63 -15.60 -15.54
C ALA A 161 5.88 -16.49 -15.63
N ASP A 162 5.97 -17.33 -16.64
CA ASP A 162 7.11 -18.23 -16.86
C ASP A 162 8.44 -17.47 -16.99
N ARG A 163 8.46 -16.36 -17.71
CA ARG A 163 9.66 -15.51 -17.89
C ARG A 163 10.10 -14.84 -16.59
N LEU A 164 9.12 -14.62 -15.69
CA LEU A 164 9.37 -14.09 -14.36
C LEU A 164 9.70 -15.18 -13.35
N GLY A 165 9.64 -16.46 -13.76
CA GLY A 165 9.82 -17.63 -12.90
C GLY A 165 8.70 -17.82 -11.91
N ALA A 166 7.51 -17.30 -12.21
CA ALA A 166 6.31 -17.35 -11.38
C ALA A 166 5.37 -18.49 -11.83
N ASP A 167 4.49 -18.88 -10.92
CA ASP A 167 3.35 -19.76 -11.22
C ASP A 167 2.16 -18.89 -11.65
N PRO A 168 1.62 -19.05 -12.87
CA PRO A 168 0.53 -18.22 -13.37
C PRO A 168 -0.76 -18.35 -12.55
N GLU A 169 -0.99 -19.48 -11.88
CA GLU A 169 -2.15 -19.70 -11.03
C GLU A 169 -2.01 -19.07 -9.63
N ARG A 170 -0.79 -18.61 -9.27
CA ARG A 170 -0.47 -18.04 -7.95
C ARG A 170 0.07 -16.64 -8.05
N ILE A 171 -0.55 -15.82 -8.92
CA ILE A 171 -0.27 -14.39 -9.05
C ILE A 171 -1.32 -13.61 -8.27
N GLY A 172 -0.86 -12.79 -7.33
CA GLY A 172 -1.70 -11.84 -6.61
C GLY A 172 -1.39 -10.40 -6.99
N VAL A 173 -2.25 -9.49 -6.58
CA VAL A 173 -2.01 -8.04 -6.63
C VAL A 173 -2.10 -7.46 -5.24
N GLY A 174 -1.30 -6.45 -4.94
CA GLY A 174 -1.36 -5.81 -3.63
C GLY A 174 -0.69 -4.46 -3.62
N GLY A 175 -1.03 -3.67 -2.62
CA GLY A 175 -0.45 -2.34 -2.46
C GLY A 175 -0.93 -1.66 -1.19
N ASP A 176 -0.39 -0.50 -0.94
CA ASP A 176 -0.71 0.30 0.22
C ASP A 176 -1.34 1.64 -0.18
N SER A 177 -2.32 2.12 0.60
CA SER A 177 -2.99 3.43 0.40
C SER A 177 -3.59 3.54 -1.01
N ALA A 178 -3.15 4.49 -1.83
CA ALA A 178 -3.51 4.60 -3.24
C ALA A 178 -3.25 3.30 -4.02
N GLY A 179 -2.11 2.63 -3.75
CA GLY A 179 -1.80 1.33 -4.34
C GLY A 179 -2.75 0.22 -3.89
N GLY A 180 -3.29 0.31 -2.67
CA GLY A 180 -4.35 -0.57 -2.18
C GLY A 180 -5.66 -0.39 -2.96
N CYS A 181 -6.02 0.86 -3.29
CA CYS A 181 -7.14 1.18 -4.16
C CYS A 181 -6.94 0.59 -5.56
N LEU A 182 -5.79 0.86 -6.19
CA LEU A 182 -5.44 0.31 -7.50
C LEU A 182 -5.46 -1.22 -7.50
N SER A 183 -5.01 -1.86 -6.42
CA SER A 183 -5.00 -3.32 -6.30
C SER A 183 -6.42 -3.90 -6.26
N ALA A 184 -7.35 -3.25 -5.57
CA ALA A 184 -8.75 -3.67 -5.55
C ALA A 184 -9.40 -3.50 -6.93
N ILE A 185 -9.09 -2.41 -7.65
CA ILE A 185 -9.57 -2.18 -9.02
C ILE A 185 -9.02 -3.25 -9.97
N VAL A 186 -7.72 -3.55 -9.91
CA VAL A 186 -7.09 -4.59 -10.73
C VAL A 186 -7.69 -5.96 -10.44
N ALA A 187 -7.89 -6.33 -9.17
CA ALA A 187 -8.52 -7.60 -8.80
C ALA A 187 -9.95 -7.72 -9.34
N ARG A 188 -10.73 -6.61 -9.29
CA ARG A 188 -12.08 -6.55 -9.87
C ARG A 188 -12.04 -6.72 -11.38
N ARG A 189 -11.21 -5.96 -12.09
CA ARG A 189 -11.04 -6.09 -13.56
C ARG A 189 -10.57 -7.50 -13.94
N ALA A 190 -9.72 -8.13 -13.15
CA ALA A 190 -9.27 -9.49 -13.37
C ALA A 190 -10.44 -10.49 -13.29
N ALA A 191 -11.29 -10.41 -12.27
CA ALA A 191 -12.47 -11.24 -12.14
C ALA A 191 -13.48 -11.01 -13.31
N GLU A 192 -13.73 -9.76 -13.68
CA GLU A 192 -14.61 -9.39 -14.80
C GLU A 192 -14.10 -9.89 -16.16
N ALA A 193 -12.77 -9.89 -16.35
CA ALA A 193 -12.12 -10.33 -17.60
C ALA A 193 -11.76 -11.82 -17.63
N GLY A 194 -11.97 -12.57 -16.55
CA GLY A 194 -11.54 -13.96 -16.43
C GLY A 194 -10.02 -14.16 -16.40
N VAL A 195 -9.28 -13.14 -15.97
CA VAL A 195 -7.82 -13.21 -15.77
C VAL A 195 -7.53 -13.75 -14.38
N PRO A 196 -6.64 -14.75 -14.22
CA PRO A 196 -6.32 -15.30 -12.89
C PRO A 196 -5.84 -14.22 -11.91
N CYS A 197 -6.38 -14.26 -10.69
CA CYS A 197 -5.91 -13.45 -9.56
C CYS A 197 -6.10 -14.28 -8.28
N ALA A 198 -4.99 -14.68 -7.65
CA ALA A 198 -5.03 -15.58 -6.50
C ALA A 198 -5.21 -14.85 -5.16
N LEU A 199 -4.92 -13.55 -5.10
CA LEU A 199 -4.96 -12.75 -3.87
C LEU A 199 -5.04 -11.27 -4.18
N GLN A 200 -5.79 -10.51 -3.38
CA GLN A 200 -5.66 -9.06 -3.26
C GLN A 200 -5.19 -8.67 -1.84
N LEU A 201 -4.03 -7.99 -1.74
CA LEU A 201 -3.49 -7.43 -0.50
C LEU A 201 -3.76 -5.93 -0.46
N LEU A 202 -4.67 -5.50 0.40
CA LEU A 202 -5.15 -4.12 0.50
C LEU A 202 -4.70 -3.51 1.83
N VAL A 203 -3.57 -2.79 1.82
CA VAL A 203 -3.02 -2.20 3.05
C VAL A 203 -3.52 -0.76 3.18
N TYR A 204 -4.33 -0.51 4.21
CA TYR A 204 -5.03 0.76 4.48
C TYR A 204 -5.51 1.47 3.19
N PRO A 205 -6.30 0.78 2.35
CA PRO A 205 -6.64 1.28 1.02
C PRO A 205 -7.46 2.57 1.08
N VAL A 206 -7.26 3.45 0.10
CA VAL A 206 -8.24 4.48 -0.22
C VAL A 206 -9.47 3.77 -0.80
N ALA A 207 -10.60 3.86 -0.11
CA ALA A 207 -11.81 3.16 -0.54
C ALA A 207 -12.97 4.10 -0.89
N ASP A 208 -13.09 5.25 -0.23
CA ASP A 208 -14.19 6.18 -0.40
C ASP A 208 -13.70 7.63 -0.39
N MET A 209 -13.69 8.29 -1.54
CA MET A 209 -13.29 9.70 -1.67
C MET A 209 -14.47 10.68 -1.51
N VAL A 210 -15.64 10.19 -1.08
CA VAL A 210 -16.89 11.00 -1.03
C VAL A 210 -17.44 11.14 0.38
N ARG A 211 -17.59 10.01 1.09
CA ARG A 211 -18.32 9.99 2.36
C ARG A 211 -17.41 10.40 3.53
N PRO A 212 -17.89 11.25 4.43
CA PRO A 212 -17.18 11.50 5.68
C PRO A 212 -17.17 10.24 6.56
N SER A 213 -16.12 10.05 7.35
CA SER A 213 -16.03 8.98 8.33
C SER A 213 -15.56 9.50 9.69
N GLU A 214 -15.82 8.74 10.75
CA GLU A 214 -15.34 9.11 12.08
C GLU A 214 -13.82 9.07 12.17
N SER A 215 -13.18 8.10 11.51
CA SER A 215 -11.72 8.05 11.45
C SER A 215 -11.11 9.27 10.75
N ARG A 216 -11.73 9.78 9.69
CA ARG A 216 -11.30 11.04 9.03
C ARG A 216 -11.38 12.22 9.98
N ARG A 217 -12.46 12.31 10.77
CA ARG A 217 -12.64 13.36 11.78
C ARG A 217 -11.64 13.26 12.92
N LEU A 218 -11.34 12.05 13.41
CA LEU A 218 -10.49 11.84 14.58
C LEU A 218 -8.99 11.92 14.23
N PHE A 219 -8.58 11.44 13.07
CA PHE A 219 -7.18 11.20 12.73
C PHE A 219 -6.68 12.04 11.56
N GLY A 220 -7.49 12.93 11.01
CA GLY A 220 -7.12 13.80 9.89
C GLY A 220 -6.10 14.90 10.22
N ASP A 221 -5.62 14.97 11.47
CA ASP A 221 -4.53 15.86 11.89
C ASP A 221 -3.68 15.20 12.98
N GLY A 222 -2.38 15.41 12.93
CA GLY A 222 -1.43 14.95 13.95
C GLY A 222 -0.99 13.49 13.87
N PHE A 223 -1.54 12.68 12.95
CA PHE A 223 -1.28 11.24 12.83
C PHE A 223 -0.67 10.83 11.49
N TYR A 224 0.22 11.61 10.94
CA TYR A 224 0.97 11.40 9.70
C TYR A 224 0.20 11.74 8.42
N LEU A 225 -0.86 10.99 8.07
CA LEU A 225 -1.74 11.35 6.95
C LEU A 225 -2.69 12.46 7.39
N THR A 226 -2.68 13.57 6.67
CA THR A 226 -3.48 14.75 6.99
C THR A 226 -4.68 14.90 6.07
N SER A 227 -5.72 15.60 6.54
CA SER A 227 -6.83 16.00 5.68
C SER A 227 -6.34 16.88 4.53
N GLU A 228 -5.35 17.78 4.77
CA GLU A 228 -4.74 18.64 3.73
C GLU A 228 -4.10 17.78 2.60
N PHE A 229 -3.41 16.69 2.97
CA PHE A 229 -2.85 15.74 2.00
C PHE A 229 -3.94 15.02 1.21
N ILE A 230 -4.99 14.53 1.88
CA ILE A 230 -6.12 13.83 1.23
C ILE A 230 -6.79 14.79 0.24
N ASP A 231 -7.08 16.03 0.65
CA ASP A 231 -7.69 17.04 -0.20
C ASP A 231 -6.80 17.40 -1.40
N LEU A 232 -5.46 17.44 -1.20
CA LEU A 232 -4.53 17.67 -2.31
C LEU A 232 -4.56 16.50 -3.30
N ALA A 233 -4.53 15.25 -2.81
CA ALA A 233 -4.61 14.06 -3.64
C ALA A 233 -5.90 14.04 -4.48
N ASP A 234 -7.01 14.29 -3.85
CA ASP A 234 -8.33 14.33 -4.50
C ASP A 234 -8.36 15.36 -5.64
N ARG A 235 -7.92 16.60 -5.37
CA ARG A 235 -7.91 17.66 -6.39
C ARG A 235 -6.93 17.40 -7.52
N THR A 236 -5.81 16.74 -7.21
CA THR A 236 -4.71 16.55 -8.17
C THR A 236 -4.92 15.32 -9.05
N TYR A 237 -5.38 14.22 -8.45
CA TYR A 237 -5.57 12.95 -9.13
C TYR A 237 -6.94 12.85 -9.82
N VAL A 238 -8.03 13.12 -9.07
CA VAL A 238 -9.40 12.92 -9.59
C VAL A 238 -9.81 14.01 -10.55
N ARG A 239 -9.40 15.27 -10.27
CA ARG A 239 -9.79 16.45 -11.05
C ARG A 239 -11.32 16.54 -11.24
N ASP A 240 -11.76 16.46 -12.50
CA ASP A 240 -13.16 16.59 -12.92
C ASP A 240 -13.89 15.23 -13.03
N ALA A 241 -13.21 14.11 -12.73
CA ALA A 241 -13.81 12.79 -12.77
C ALA A 241 -14.84 12.61 -11.65
N ASP A 242 -15.79 11.72 -11.85
CA ASP A 242 -16.78 11.40 -10.82
C ASP A 242 -16.10 10.63 -9.66
N ARG A 243 -16.12 11.21 -8.47
CA ARG A 243 -15.58 10.56 -7.28
C ARG A 243 -16.34 9.30 -6.87
N ARG A 244 -17.55 9.09 -7.42
CA ARG A 244 -18.34 7.87 -7.23
C ARG A 244 -18.08 6.82 -8.28
N ASP A 245 -17.22 7.09 -9.26
CA ASP A 245 -16.75 6.06 -10.16
C ASP A 245 -16.06 4.95 -9.34
N PRO A 246 -16.44 3.66 -9.49
CA PRO A 246 -15.82 2.56 -8.78
C PRO A 246 -14.34 2.35 -9.12
N GLU A 247 -13.83 3.01 -10.16
CA GLU A 247 -12.40 3.08 -10.48
C GLU A 247 -11.67 4.27 -9.82
N VAL A 248 -12.41 5.11 -9.11
CA VAL A 248 -11.89 6.19 -8.24
C VAL A 248 -12.12 5.83 -6.77
N SER A 249 -13.33 5.42 -6.43
CA SER A 249 -13.73 5.03 -5.07
C SER A 249 -14.34 3.63 -5.10
N ILE A 250 -13.58 2.63 -4.72
CA ILE A 250 -13.99 1.22 -4.76
C ILE A 250 -15.26 0.93 -3.94
N ALA A 251 -15.55 1.75 -2.93
CA ALA A 251 -16.76 1.67 -2.11
C ALA A 251 -18.07 1.91 -2.88
N PHE A 252 -18.01 2.37 -4.12
CA PHE A 252 -19.16 2.55 -5.01
C PHE A 252 -19.30 1.43 -6.05
N THR A 253 -18.55 0.34 -5.92
CA THR A 253 -18.77 -0.87 -6.71
C THR A 253 -20.16 -1.44 -6.42
N GLU A 254 -21.06 -1.37 -7.38
CA GLU A 254 -22.46 -1.77 -7.21
C GLU A 254 -22.61 -3.29 -7.03
N LYS A 255 -21.82 -4.06 -7.77
CA LYS A 255 -21.82 -5.52 -7.71
C LYS A 255 -20.39 -6.05 -7.62
N ILE A 256 -20.13 -6.82 -6.59
CA ILE A 256 -18.88 -7.58 -6.48
C ILE A 256 -18.96 -8.73 -7.50
N PRO A 257 -17.98 -8.85 -8.43
CA PRO A 257 -18.02 -9.90 -9.44
C PRO A 257 -17.81 -11.28 -8.82
N ASP A 258 -18.44 -12.28 -9.41
CA ASP A 258 -18.21 -13.69 -9.06
C ASP A 258 -16.74 -14.04 -9.32
N GLY A 259 -16.13 -14.83 -8.44
CA GLY A 259 -14.73 -15.21 -8.58
C GLY A 259 -13.71 -14.11 -8.22
N LEU A 260 -14.14 -13.02 -7.58
CA LEU A 260 -13.21 -12.03 -7.05
C LEU A 260 -12.21 -12.67 -6.09
N ALA A 261 -10.94 -12.34 -6.25
CA ALA A 261 -9.83 -12.89 -5.47
C ALA A 261 -10.04 -12.74 -3.96
N PRO A 262 -9.64 -13.73 -3.14
CA PRO A 262 -9.57 -13.60 -1.69
C PRO A 262 -8.82 -12.35 -1.27
N ALA A 263 -9.24 -11.69 -0.18
CA ALA A 263 -8.69 -10.43 0.25
C ALA A 263 -8.00 -10.50 1.61
N ILE A 264 -6.81 -9.91 1.72
CA ILE A 264 -6.21 -9.50 2.99
C ILE A 264 -6.36 -7.98 3.07
N VAL A 265 -7.22 -7.51 3.97
CA VAL A 265 -7.41 -6.08 4.23
C VAL A 265 -6.73 -5.72 5.54
N VAL A 266 -5.80 -4.77 5.48
CA VAL A 266 -5.03 -4.30 6.62
C VAL A 266 -5.39 -2.85 6.91
N THR A 267 -5.66 -2.49 8.17
CA THR A 267 -5.92 -1.11 8.59
C THR A 267 -5.03 -0.70 9.75
N ALA A 268 -4.82 0.60 9.92
CA ALA A 268 -4.15 1.18 11.08
C ALA A 268 -5.17 1.85 12.01
N GLY A 269 -4.96 1.76 13.32
CA GLY A 269 -5.93 2.28 14.29
C GLY A 269 -6.04 3.80 14.28
N PHE A 270 -4.93 4.51 14.09
CA PHE A 270 -4.83 5.96 14.04
C PHE A 270 -4.68 6.47 12.59
N ASP A 271 -5.64 6.11 11.75
CA ASP A 271 -5.61 6.37 10.32
C ASP A 271 -6.94 6.97 9.84
N PRO A 272 -6.93 8.10 9.12
CA PRO A 272 -8.14 8.67 8.53
C PRO A 272 -8.90 7.68 7.63
N LEU A 273 -8.19 6.76 6.94
CA LEU A 273 -8.77 5.81 5.99
C LEU A 273 -9.25 4.50 6.64
N ARG A 274 -9.12 4.36 7.98
CA ARG A 274 -9.46 3.13 8.71
C ARG A 274 -10.89 2.68 8.44
N ASP A 275 -11.84 3.55 8.65
CA ASP A 275 -13.28 3.19 8.64
C ASP A 275 -13.75 2.80 7.24
N GLU A 276 -13.25 3.48 6.19
CA GLU A 276 -13.58 3.17 4.79
C GLU A 276 -12.96 1.85 4.35
N GLY A 277 -11.70 1.57 4.74
CA GLY A 277 -11.04 0.29 4.47
C GLY A 277 -11.74 -0.89 5.14
N GLU A 278 -12.20 -0.72 6.39
CA GLU A 278 -12.95 -1.76 7.09
C GLU A 278 -14.39 -1.91 6.57
N ALA A 279 -15.00 -0.82 6.10
CA ALA A 279 -16.29 -0.89 5.42
C ALA A 279 -16.18 -1.68 4.12
N TRP A 280 -15.12 -1.44 3.34
CA TRP A 280 -14.83 -2.21 2.14
C TRP A 280 -14.62 -3.71 2.44
N ALA A 281 -13.85 -4.04 3.47
CA ALA A 281 -13.66 -5.42 3.91
C ALA A 281 -14.99 -6.12 4.24
N ARG A 282 -15.93 -5.41 4.90
CA ARG A 282 -17.28 -5.93 5.17
C ARG A 282 -18.08 -6.12 3.89
N THR A 283 -18.05 -5.15 2.97
CA THR A 283 -18.73 -5.28 1.66
C THR A 283 -18.26 -6.51 0.90
N LEU A 284 -16.94 -6.78 0.88
CA LEU A 284 -16.39 -7.98 0.24
C LEU A 284 -16.87 -9.27 0.95
N ALA A 285 -16.83 -9.30 2.28
CA ALA A 285 -17.25 -10.47 3.06
C ALA A 285 -18.76 -10.75 2.90
N ASP A 286 -19.59 -9.72 2.91
CA ASP A 286 -21.05 -9.81 2.70
C ASP A 286 -21.39 -10.34 1.30
N ALA A 287 -20.53 -10.07 0.32
CA ALA A 287 -20.62 -10.63 -1.03
C ALA A 287 -20.05 -12.06 -1.16
N GLY A 288 -19.57 -12.67 -0.06
CA GLY A 288 -19.05 -14.04 -0.05
C GLY A 288 -17.57 -14.18 -0.42
N VAL A 289 -16.83 -13.08 -0.54
CA VAL A 289 -15.37 -13.13 -0.74
C VAL A 289 -14.70 -13.58 0.56
N ASP A 290 -13.70 -14.44 0.48
CA ASP A 290 -12.89 -14.84 1.64
C ASP A 290 -11.97 -13.67 2.06
N VAL A 291 -12.30 -13.03 3.19
CA VAL A 291 -11.63 -11.82 3.70
C VAL A 291 -10.91 -12.08 5.01
N THR A 292 -9.63 -11.75 5.05
CA THR A 292 -8.87 -11.62 6.29
C THR A 292 -8.69 -10.14 6.62
N LEU A 293 -9.42 -9.62 7.62
CA LEU A 293 -9.26 -8.24 8.11
C LEU A 293 -8.30 -8.19 9.30
N ARG A 294 -7.30 -7.29 9.24
CA ARG A 294 -6.32 -7.04 10.32
C ARG A 294 -6.21 -5.56 10.62
N ARG A 295 -6.66 -5.14 11.82
CA ARG A 295 -6.40 -3.79 12.34
C ARG A 295 -5.17 -3.79 13.23
N TYR A 296 -4.17 -2.96 12.90
CA TYR A 296 -3.04 -2.67 13.78
C TYR A 296 -3.36 -1.42 14.62
N ALA A 297 -3.98 -1.66 15.76
CA ALA A 297 -4.63 -0.63 16.58
C ALA A 297 -3.70 0.50 17.05
N GLY A 298 -2.41 0.24 17.23
CA GLY A 298 -1.43 1.24 17.70
C GLY A 298 -0.68 1.98 16.59
N PHE A 299 -1.01 1.77 15.31
CA PHE A 299 -0.25 2.34 14.21
C PHE A 299 -1.01 3.44 13.47
N VAL A 300 -0.25 4.25 12.75
CA VAL A 300 -0.72 5.30 11.85
C VAL A 300 -0.66 4.83 10.40
N HIS A 301 -1.28 5.58 9.50
CA HIS A 301 -1.10 5.43 8.06
C HIS A 301 0.39 5.42 7.68
N GLY A 302 0.80 4.65 6.68
CA GLY A 302 2.19 4.57 6.23
C GLY A 302 3.11 3.68 7.08
N PHE A 303 2.60 3.02 8.14
CA PHE A 303 3.43 2.13 8.97
C PHE A 303 4.10 1.01 8.18
N PHE A 304 3.50 0.61 7.07
CA PHE A 304 3.96 -0.47 6.21
C PHE A 304 5.35 -0.21 5.60
N ASN A 305 5.73 1.06 5.48
CA ASN A 305 7.03 1.49 4.93
C ASN A 305 8.09 1.79 6.01
N VAL A 306 7.75 1.63 7.30
CA VAL A 306 8.68 1.88 8.42
C VAL A 306 9.32 0.56 8.90
N VAL A 307 10.03 -0.12 8.00
CA VAL A 307 10.57 -1.47 8.26
C VAL A 307 12.04 -1.49 8.69
N GLY A 308 12.76 -0.38 8.56
CA GLY A 308 14.17 -0.26 8.92
C GLY A 308 14.39 0.25 10.34
N VAL A 309 13.62 1.24 10.76
CA VAL A 309 13.79 1.94 12.05
C VAL A 309 12.81 1.47 13.13
N GLY A 310 11.60 1.04 12.75
CA GLY A 310 10.55 0.57 13.67
C GLY A 310 10.58 -0.95 13.84
N ARG A 311 10.73 -1.43 15.07
CA ARG A 311 10.69 -2.88 15.37
C ARG A 311 9.26 -3.41 15.34
N THR A 312 8.32 -2.66 15.92
CA THR A 312 6.91 -3.05 15.98
C THR A 312 6.26 -3.03 14.60
N GLN A 313 6.55 -2.01 13.79
CA GLN A 313 6.08 -1.92 12.41
C GLN A 313 6.67 -3.03 11.54
N ARG A 314 7.99 -3.28 11.66
CA ARG A 314 8.64 -4.39 10.94
C ARG A 314 8.05 -5.76 11.30
N ALA A 315 7.70 -5.98 12.57
CA ALA A 315 7.05 -7.21 13.00
C ALA A 315 5.65 -7.35 12.39
N ALA A 316 4.88 -6.26 12.34
CA ALA A 316 3.58 -6.22 11.69
C ALA A 316 3.66 -6.53 10.18
N VAL A 317 4.62 -5.93 9.47
CA VAL A 317 4.84 -6.24 8.03
C VAL A 317 5.26 -7.69 7.82
N ALA A 318 6.05 -8.27 8.74
CA ALA A 318 6.40 -9.69 8.69
C ALA A 318 5.18 -10.60 8.95
N GLU A 319 4.24 -10.21 9.82
CA GLU A 319 2.96 -10.89 10.01
C GLU A 319 2.11 -10.83 8.74
N ILE A 320 1.99 -9.64 8.11
CA ILE A 320 1.29 -9.47 6.84
C ILE A 320 1.90 -10.37 5.76
N ALA A 321 3.23 -10.41 5.66
CA ALA A 321 3.93 -11.29 4.72
C ALA A 321 3.62 -12.78 4.97
N ALA A 322 3.47 -13.19 6.24
CA ALA A 322 3.08 -14.56 6.57
C ALA A 322 1.64 -14.88 6.12
N LEU A 323 0.72 -13.90 6.22
CA LEU A 323 -0.65 -14.06 5.67
C LEU A 323 -0.62 -14.18 4.14
N VAL A 324 0.19 -13.36 3.46
CA VAL A 324 0.38 -13.46 1.99
C VAL A 324 0.91 -14.84 1.62
N LYS A 325 1.94 -15.33 2.34
CA LYS A 325 2.49 -16.67 2.14
C LYS A 325 1.40 -17.73 2.26
N GLN A 326 0.65 -17.72 3.36
CA GLN A 326 -0.41 -18.69 3.62
C GLN A 326 -1.44 -18.73 2.50
N ARG A 327 -1.79 -17.58 1.92
CA ARG A 327 -2.80 -17.46 0.86
C ARG A 327 -2.29 -17.87 -0.51
N LEU A 328 -1.01 -17.66 -0.80
CA LEU A 328 -0.43 -17.99 -2.11
C LEU A 328 0.25 -19.37 -2.16
N ASP A 329 0.55 -19.98 -1.02
CA ASP A 329 1.07 -21.36 -0.98
C ASP A 329 -0.06 -22.42 -1.05
N GLY A 330 -1.32 -22.01 -0.91
CA GLY A 330 -2.49 -22.83 -1.10
C GLY A 330 -3.14 -23.38 0.01
#